data_d8f2ef4293b3f32111966178cdfa3852
#
_entry.id   d8f2ef4293b3f32111966178cdfa3852
#
_cell.length_a   1.000
_cell.length_b   1.000
_cell.length_c   1.000
_cell.angle_alpha   90.00
_cell.angle_beta   90.00
_cell.angle_gamma   90.00
#
_symmetry.space_group_name_H-M   'P 1'
#
loop_
_entity.id
_entity.type
_entity.pdbx_description
1 polymer ?
#
loop_
_entity_poly.entity_id
_entity_poly.type
_entity_poly.pdbx_seq_one_letter_code
_entity_poly.pdbx_strand_id
1 'polypeptide(L)'
;MRNLYLPYAKVFDKETSTWCLTGRDSRRRDFGVAAADSVEKAEERLRNWVLDSLLSAADDGEDRLRDLYVRCPAEARCVVLGPRDLLPIRIRLLRVRHGLSQAAMAERLGITQQAYAKLERPGSNPGLDTLVRVERALDASVLEYAS
;
A
#
# COMPACT_ATOMS: atom_id res chain seq x y z
N MET A 1 12.19 3.79 4.62
CA MET A 1 10.87 3.12 4.54
C MET A 1 11.07 1.62 4.77
N ARG A 2 10.33 1.03 5.69
CA ARG A 2 10.40 -0.40 6.04
C ARG A 2 9.31 -1.18 5.29
N ASN A 3 9.45 -2.50 5.21
CA ASN A 3 8.36 -3.35 4.78
C ASN A 3 7.24 -3.32 5.81
N LEU A 4 5.99 -3.41 5.34
CA LEU A 4 4.82 -3.69 6.16
C LEU A 4 4.31 -5.10 5.85
N TYR A 5 3.65 -5.70 6.82
CA TYR A 5 3.26 -7.10 6.79
C TYR A 5 1.78 -7.23 7.11
N LEU A 6 1.08 -8.06 6.32
CA LEU A 6 -0.27 -8.50 6.61
C LEU A 6 -0.23 -10.01 6.85
N PRO A 7 -0.30 -10.49 8.09
CA PRO A 7 -0.44 -11.90 8.36
C PRO A 7 -1.78 -12.42 7.86
N TYR A 8 -1.82 -13.66 7.40
CA TYR A 8 -3.04 -14.30 6.94
C TYR A 8 -3.20 -15.71 7.48
N ALA A 9 -4.46 -16.10 7.70
CA ALA A 9 -4.87 -17.48 7.89
C ALA A 9 -5.19 -18.11 6.53
N LYS A 10 -4.95 -19.40 6.38
CA LYS A 10 -5.30 -20.16 5.18
C LYS A 10 -6.18 -21.36 5.50
N VAL A 11 -7.19 -21.57 4.68
CA VAL A 11 -8.09 -22.71 4.76
C VAL A 11 -8.26 -23.28 3.36
N PHE A 12 -8.22 -24.60 3.24
CA PHE A 12 -8.56 -25.28 1.99
C PHE A 12 -10.05 -25.64 2.00
N ASP A 13 -10.76 -25.07 1.05
CA ASP A 13 -12.17 -25.40 0.80
C ASP A 13 -12.24 -26.60 -0.16
N LYS A 14 -12.74 -27.71 0.36
CA LYS A 14 -12.87 -28.98 -0.39
C LYS A 14 -13.99 -28.95 -1.43
N GLU A 15 -15.03 -28.14 -1.22
CA GLU A 15 -16.18 -28.05 -2.16
C GLU A 15 -15.78 -27.35 -3.43
N THR A 16 -15.04 -26.25 -3.30
CA THR A 16 -14.59 -25.46 -4.44
C THR A 16 -13.18 -25.82 -4.93
N SER A 17 -12.48 -26.71 -4.20
CA SER A 17 -11.07 -27.05 -4.42
C SER A 17 -10.16 -25.84 -4.46
N THR A 18 -10.41 -24.85 -3.58
CA THR A 18 -9.64 -23.60 -3.52
C THR A 18 -9.01 -23.37 -2.16
N TRP A 19 -7.89 -22.62 -2.18
CA TRP A 19 -7.29 -22.04 -0.98
C TRP A 19 -7.91 -20.68 -0.70
N CYS A 20 -8.49 -20.54 0.49
CA CYS A 20 -9.00 -19.26 0.98
C CYS A 20 -8.01 -18.65 1.97
N LEU A 21 -7.58 -17.40 1.71
CA LEU A 21 -6.71 -16.65 2.59
C LEU A 21 -7.49 -15.48 3.19
N THR A 22 -7.38 -15.30 4.50
CA THR A 22 -7.95 -14.15 5.22
C THR A 22 -6.83 -13.40 5.89
N GLY A 23 -6.55 -12.18 5.41
CA GLY A 23 -5.60 -11.26 6.02
C GLY A 23 -6.17 -10.63 7.28
N ARG A 24 -5.31 -10.36 8.28
CA ARG A 24 -5.69 -9.70 9.54
C ARG A 24 -4.76 -8.54 9.85
N ASP A 25 -5.34 -7.38 10.14
CA ASP A 25 -4.60 -6.20 10.53
C ASP A 25 -4.05 -6.30 11.97
N SER A 26 -3.26 -5.30 12.40
CA SER A 26 -2.67 -5.25 13.74
C SER A 26 -3.70 -5.17 14.87
N ARG A 27 -4.95 -4.81 14.56
CA ARG A 27 -6.10 -4.80 15.47
C ARG A 27 -6.91 -6.10 15.40
N ARG A 28 -6.38 -7.12 14.71
CA ARG A 28 -7.00 -8.43 14.50
C ARG A 28 -8.34 -8.40 13.74
N ARG A 29 -8.61 -7.33 12.98
CA ARG A 29 -9.77 -7.25 12.09
C ARG A 29 -9.44 -7.89 10.76
N ASP A 30 -10.44 -8.45 10.11
CA ASP A 30 -10.28 -8.98 8.76
C ASP A 30 -9.96 -7.82 7.79
N PHE A 31 -8.85 -7.95 7.08
CA PHE A 31 -8.31 -6.95 6.17
C PHE A 31 -8.20 -7.48 4.73
N GLY A 32 -9.08 -8.34 4.36
CA GLY A 32 -9.18 -8.87 3.02
C GLY A 32 -9.23 -10.38 2.96
N VAL A 33 -9.89 -10.86 1.94
CA VAL A 33 -10.06 -12.28 1.65
C VAL A 33 -9.72 -12.52 0.19
N ALA A 34 -9.00 -13.59 -0.10
CA ALA A 34 -8.74 -14.02 -1.46
C ALA A 34 -8.80 -15.55 -1.55
N ALA A 35 -9.25 -16.05 -2.70
CA ALA A 35 -9.31 -17.47 -2.97
C ALA A 35 -8.69 -17.78 -4.34
N ALA A 36 -7.99 -18.91 -4.46
CA ALA A 36 -7.43 -19.42 -5.68
C ALA A 36 -7.16 -20.94 -5.59
N ASP A 37 -6.83 -21.53 -6.74
CA ASP A 37 -6.45 -22.95 -6.86
C ASP A 37 -5.12 -23.30 -6.20
N SER A 38 -4.26 -22.30 -5.94
CA SER A 38 -3.03 -22.44 -5.16
C SER A 38 -2.85 -21.34 -4.13
N VAL A 39 -2.03 -21.62 -3.10
CA VAL A 39 -1.72 -20.64 -2.05
C VAL A 39 -1.02 -19.43 -2.63
N GLU A 40 -0.10 -19.63 -3.56
CA GLU A 40 0.71 -18.58 -4.20
C GLU A 40 -0.19 -17.60 -4.97
N LYS A 41 -1.14 -18.11 -5.76
CA LYS A 41 -2.10 -17.27 -6.48
C LYS A 41 -3.09 -16.57 -5.54
N ALA A 42 -3.51 -17.24 -4.48
CA ALA A 42 -4.37 -16.63 -3.47
C ALA A 42 -3.64 -15.51 -2.72
N GLU A 43 -2.34 -15.69 -2.43
CA GLU A 43 -1.49 -14.67 -1.81
C GLU A 43 -1.29 -13.44 -2.72
N GLU A 44 -1.06 -13.65 -4.02
CA GLU A 44 -0.98 -12.58 -5.00
C GLU A 44 -2.30 -11.79 -5.09
N ARG A 45 -3.44 -12.49 -5.14
CA ARG A 45 -4.77 -11.84 -5.12
C ARG A 45 -5.01 -11.06 -3.84
N LEU A 46 -4.65 -11.62 -2.68
CA LEU A 46 -4.78 -10.94 -1.39
C LEU A 46 -3.90 -9.68 -1.37
N ARG A 47 -2.66 -9.77 -1.87
CA ARG A 47 -1.75 -8.64 -1.98
C ARG A 47 -2.34 -7.51 -2.84
N ASN A 48 -2.86 -7.83 -4.02
CA ASN A 48 -3.47 -6.84 -4.92
C ASN A 48 -4.69 -6.19 -4.28
N TRP A 49 -5.56 -7.00 -3.65
CA TRP A 49 -6.72 -6.49 -2.92
C TRP A 49 -6.32 -5.51 -1.80
N VAL A 50 -5.29 -5.84 -1.03
CA VAL A 50 -4.77 -4.98 0.05
C VAL A 50 -4.25 -3.66 -0.51
N LEU A 51 -3.48 -3.69 -1.60
CA LEU A 51 -2.96 -2.47 -2.24
C LEU A 51 -4.09 -1.57 -2.75
N ASP A 52 -5.10 -2.13 -3.40
CA ASP A 52 -6.26 -1.37 -3.87
C ASP A 52 -7.05 -0.76 -2.71
N SER A 53 -7.24 -1.52 -1.63
CA SER A 53 -7.89 -1.02 -0.41
C SER A 53 -7.13 0.12 0.26
N LEU A 54 -5.79 0.04 0.32
CA LEU A 54 -4.95 1.09 0.87
C LEU A 54 -4.95 2.35 0.00
N LEU A 55 -4.95 2.18 -1.33
CA LEU A 55 -5.06 3.30 -2.27
C LEU A 55 -6.42 4.00 -2.16
N SER A 56 -7.50 3.24 -2.06
CA SER A 56 -8.83 3.80 -1.86
C SER A 56 -8.93 4.58 -0.55
N ALA A 57 -8.40 4.04 0.54
CA ALA A 57 -8.36 4.74 1.82
C ALA A 57 -7.52 6.04 1.75
N ALA A 58 -6.42 6.02 1.00
CA ALA A 58 -5.60 7.22 0.78
C ALA A 58 -6.34 8.31 0.01
N ASP A 59 -7.27 7.96 -0.90
CA ASP A 59 -8.14 8.92 -1.58
C ASP A 59 -9.10 9.63 -0.63
N ASP A 60 -9.49 8.96 0.45
CA ASP A 60 -10.31 9.52 1.52
C ASP A 60 -9.46 10.22 2.61
N GLY A 61 -8.14 10.28 2.45
CA GLY A 61 -7.21 10.84 3.43
C GLY A 61 -6.98 9.93 4.65
N GLU A 62 -7.44 8.69 4.61
CA GLU A 62 -7.30 7.72 5.68
C GLU A 62 -5.95 6.98 5.61
N ASP A 63 -5.20 6.99 6.71
CA ASP A 63 -3.93 6.28 6.83
C ASP A 63 -4.11 4.87 7.38
N ARG A 64 -4.53 3.96 6.52
CA ARG A 64 -4.67 2.54 6.89
C ARG A 64 -3.35 1.76 6.88
N LEU A 65 -2.26 2.37 6.45
CA LEU A 65 -0.93 1.76 6.56
C LEU A 65 -0.56 1.48 8.03
N ARG A 66 -1.07 2.28 8.97
CA ARG A 66 -0.88 2.10 10.42
C ARG A 66 -1.55 0.85 10.99
N ASP A 67 -2.48 0.27 10.25
CA ASP A 67 -3.17 -0.95 10.64
C ASP A 67 -2.36 -2.21 10.28
N LEU A 68 -1.28 -2.08 9.50
CA LEU A 68 -0.41 -3.19 9.14
C LEU A 68 0.71 -3.40 10.18
N TYR A 69 1.29 -4.59 10.18
CA TYR A 69 2.39 -4.92 11.06
C TYR A 69 3.73 -4.41 10.52
N VAL A 70 4.58 -3.88 11.38
CA VAL A 70 5.97 -3.51 11.03
C VAL A 70 6.94 -4.70 11.06
N ARG A 71 6.49 -5.83 11.60
CA ARG A 71 7.19 -7.13 11.62
C ARG A 71 6.17 -8.24 11.43
N CYS A 72 6.52 -9.25 10.64
CA CYS A 72 5.69 -10.46 10.56
C CYS A 72 5.68 -11.14 11.93
N PRO A 73 4.50 -11.44 12.50
CA PRO A 73 4.42 -12.22 13.74
C PRO A 73 5.13 -13.56 13.59
N ALA A 74 5.72 -14.07 14.70
CA ALA A 74 6.35 -15.37 14.71
C ALA A 74 5.37 -16.45 14.22
N GLU A 75 5.87 -17.36 13.38
CA GLU A 75 5.11 -18.49 12.81
C GLU A 75 3.95 -18.10 11.86
N ALA A 76 3.68 -16.80 11.65
CA ALA A 76 2.68 -16.37 10.70
C ALA A 76 3.23 -16.32 9.26
N ARG A 77 2.39 -16.69 8.28
CA ARG A 77 2.63 -16.32 6.88
C ARG A 77 2.10 -14.90 6.66
N CYS A 78 2.86 -14.10 5.93
CA CYS A 78 2.52 -12.71 5.71
C CYS A 78 2.60 -12.34 4.23
N VAL A 79 1.62 -11.57 3.75
CA VAL A 79 1.82 -10.73 2.57
C VAL A 79 2.80 -9.62 2.94
N VAL A 80 3.83 -9.44 2.14
CA VAL A 80 4.86 -8.42 2.34
C VAL A 80 4.63 -7.27 1.39
N LEU A 81 4.51 -6.05 1.92
CA LEU A 81 4.42 -4.81 1.17
C LEU A 81 5.74 -4.05 1.33
N GLY A 82 6.47 -3.96 0.25
CA GLY A 82 7.77 -3.27 0.21
C GLY A 82 7.65 -1.79 -0.11
N PRO A 83 8.79 -1.06 -0.11
CA PRO A 83 8.82 0.36 -0.43
C PRO A 83 8.16 0.74 -1.76
N ARG A 84 8.31 -0.09 -2.80
CA ARG A 84 7.68 0.13 -4.11
C ARG A 84 6.16 0.08 -4.08
N ASP A 85 5.59 -0.65 -3.11
CA ASP A 85 4.15 -0.73 -2.92
C ASP A 85 3.63 0.43 -2.09
N LEU A 86 4.39 0.76 -1.04
CA LEU A 86 3.97 1.71 -0.02
C LEU A 86 4.18 3.17 -0.42
N LEU A 87 5.21 3.45 -1.23
CA LEU A 87 5.58 4.80 -1.61
C LEU A 87 4.48 5.53 -2.40
N PRO A 88 3.86 4.93 -3.44
CA PRO A 88 2.75 5.56 -4.15
C PRO A 88 1.56 5.88 -3.25
N ILE A 89 1.22 4.95 -2.35
CA ILE A 89 0.13 5.12 -1.38
C ILE A 89 0.44 6.29 -0.44
N ARG A 90 1.69 6.38 0.04
CA ARG A 90 2.11 7.43 0.94
C ARG A 90 2.11 8.81 0.28
N ILE A 91 2.63 8.92 -0.95
CA ILE A 91 2.60 10.16 -1.74
C ILE A 91 1.15 10.62 -1.93
N ARG A 92 0.26 9.71 -2.33
CA ARG A 92 -1.16 9.99 -2.54
C ARG A 92 -1.84 10.46 -1.26
N LEU A 93 -1.66 9.73 -0.15
CA LEU A 93 -2.23 10.08 1.16
C LEU A 93 -1.80 11.48 1.61
N LEU A 94 -0.51 11.80 1.52
CA LEU A 94 -0.01 13.10 1.91
C LEU A 94 -0.56 14.21 1.03
N ARG A 95 -0.60 14.03 -0.29
CA ARG A 95 -1.22 14.99 -1.20
C ARG A 95 -2.68 15.28 -0.84
N VAL A 96 -3.47 14.23 -0.65
CA VAL A 96 -4.91 14.36 -0.29
C VAL A 96 -5.08 15.09 1.03
N ARG A 97 -4.28 14.76 2.04
CA ARG A 97 -4.31 15.44 3.35
C ARG A 97 -3.94 16.91 3.28
N HIS A 98 -3.12 17.30 2.31
CA HIS A 98 -2.81 18.71 2.03
C HIS A 98 -3.88 19.39 1.14
N GLY A 99 -4.97 18.71 0.81
CA GLY A 99 -6.05 19.25 -0.04
C GLY A 99 -5.63 19.53 -1.48
N LEU A 100 -4.56 18.87 -1.97
CA LEU A 100 -3.99 19.14 -3.27
C LEU A 100 -4.51 18.17 -4.32
N SER A 101 -4.86 18.68 -5.50
CA SER A 101 -5.10 17.87 -6.69
C SER A 101 -3.78 17.34 -7.29
N GLN A 102 -3.84 16.30 -8.12
CA GLN A 102 -2.67 15.86 -8.89
C GLN A 102 -2.12 16.96 -9.80
N ALA A 103 -2.99 17.79 -10.38
CA ALA A 103 -2.59 18.93 -11.20
C ALA A 103 -1.82 19.99 -10.37
N ALA A 104 -2.33 20.34 -9.18
CA ALA A 104 -1.67 21.28 -8.29
C ALA A 104 -0.29 20.77 -7.82
N MET A 105 -0.16 19.47 -7.54
CA MET A 105 1.13 18.87 -7.20
C MET A 105 2.09 18.87 -8.40
N ALA A 106 1.61 18.56 -9.59
CA ALA A 106 2.41 18.60 -10.81
C ALA A 106 2.96 20.01 -11.07
N GLU A 107 2.13 21.02 -10.91
CA GLU A 107 2.53 22.43 -11.01
C GLU A 107 3.63 22.80 -10.00
N ARG A 108 3.46 22.46 -8.72
CA ARG A 108 4.48 22.66 -7.66
C ARG A 108 5.80 21.99 -7.98
N LEU A 109 5.75 20.84 -8.63
CA LEU A 109 6.95 20.09 -9.03
C LEU A 109 7.50 20.51 -10.39
N GLY A 110 6.81 21.38 -11.15
CA GLY A 110 7.20 21.79 -12.49
C GLY A 110 7.23 20.61 -13.48
N ILE A 111 6.28 19.68 -13.36
CA ILE A 111 6.13 18.50 -14.24
C ILE A 111 4.69 18.42 -14.76
N THR A 112 4.45 17.59 -15.78
CA THR A 112 3.09 17.36 -16.27
C THR A 112 2.25 16.57 -15.25
N GLN A 113 0.93 16.77 -15.26
CA GLN A 113 0.01 15.99 -14.44
C GLN A 113 0.14 14.49 -14.70
N GLN A 114 0.35 14.07 -15.95
CA GLN A 114 0.54 12.68 -16.31
C GLN A 114 1.83 12.09 -15.70
N ALA A 115 2.93 12.89 -15.67
CA ALA A 115 4.16 12.49 -15.03
C ALA A 115 3.97 12.35 -13.50
N TYR A 116 3.23 13.28 -12.89
CA TYR A 116 2.90 13.18 -11.46
C TYR A 116 2.02 11.97 -11.16
N ALA A 117 0.95 11.74 -11.95
CA ALA A 117 0.04 10.62 -11.74
C ALA A 117 0.75 9.25 -11.74
N LYS A 118 1.87 9.13 -12.48
CA LYS A 118 2.70 7.91 -12.45
C LYS A 118 3.37 7.68 -11.09
N LEU A 119 3.65 8.73 -10.31
CA LEU A 119 4.26 8.60 -8.97
C LEU A 119 3.30 7.94 -7.98
N GLU A 120 2.00 8.12 -8.17
CA GLU A 120 0.94 7.55 -7.32
C GLU A 120 0.43 6.18 -7.80
N ARG A 121 1.02 5.60 -8.84
CA ARG A 121 0.65 4.26 -9.34
C ARG A 121 1.40 3.16 -8.61
N PRO A 122 0.75 2.03 -8.30
CA PRO A 122 1.43 0.86 -7.77
C PRO A 122 2.64 0.46 -8.63
N GLY A 123 3.73 0.09 -7.98
CA GLY A 123 4.97 -0.31 -8.66
C GLY A 123 5.81 0.85 -9.20
N SER A 124 5.42 2.10 -8.96
CA SER A 124 6.26 3.25 -9.34
C SER A 124 7.59 3.21 -8.58
N ASN A 125 8.65 3.65 -9.24
CA ASN A 125 9.98 3.71 -8.66
C ASN A 125 10.60 5.08 -8.96
N PRO A 126 10.14 6.16 -8.30
CA PRO A 126 10.70 7.49 -8.50
C PRO A 126 12.16 7.55 -8.04
N GLY A 127 12.97 8.29 -8.78
CA GLY A 127 14.35 8.58 -8.36
C GLY A 127 14.39 9.43 -7.08
N LEU A 128 15.51 9.39 -6.38
CA LEU A 128 15.70 10.10 -5.11
C LEU A 128 15.42 11.61 -5.24
N ASP A 129 15.90 12.24 -6.31
CA ASP A 129 15.67 13.68 -6.54
C ASP A 129 14.18 14.01 -6.65
N THR A 130 13.40 13.14 -7.29
CA THR A 130 11.95 13.31 -7.37
C THR A 130 11.32 13.21 -5.99
N LEU A 131 11.75 12.25 -5.16
CA LEU A 131 11.25 12.09 -3.79
C LEU A 131 11.55 13.31 -2.92
N VAL A 132 12.79 13.82 -2.97
CA VAL A 132 13.18 15.04 -2.24
C VAL A 132 12.33 16.24 -2.66
N ARG A 133 12.00 16.36 -3.96
CA ARG A 133 11.12 17.43 -4.45
C ARG A 133 9.68 17.26 -3.95
N VAL A 134 9.17 16.04 -3.95
CA VAL A 134 7.83 15.72 -3.41
C VAL A 134 7.76 16.04 -1.92
N GLU A 135 8.75 15.63 -1.12
CA GLU A 135 8.81 15.91 0.32
C GLU A 135 8.83 17.42 0.58
N ARG A 136 9.64 18.17 -0.16
CA ARG A 136 9.68 19.65 -0.06
C ARG A 136 8.36 20.30 -0.43
N ALA A 137 7.70 19.81 -1.49
CA ALA A 137 6.42 20.36 -1.94
C ALA A 137 5.27 20.09 -0.98
N LEU A 138 5.36 19.00 -0.20
CA LEU A 138 4.38 18.60 0.79
C LEU A 138 4.76 19.02 2.22
N ASP A 139 5.97 19.54 2.44
CA ASP A 139 6.53 19.78 3.77
C ASP A 139 6.33 18.55 4.71
N ALA A 140 6.56 17.37 4.17
CA ALA A 140 6.30 16.11 4.85
C ALA A 140 7.21 14.99 4.31
N SER A 141 7.69 14.12 5.19
CA SER A 141 8.48 12.96 4.77
C SER A 141 7.60 11.85 4.19
N VAL A 142 7.89 11.45 2.95
CA VAL A 142 7.29 10.28 2.30
C VAL A 142 8.06 9.00 2.63
N LEU A 143 9.33 9.11 3.03
CA LEU A 143 10.21 7.98 3.35
C LEU A 143 10.11 7.54 4.80
N GLU A 144 9.76 8.45 5.71
CA GLU A 144 9.50 8.11 7.11
C GLU A 144 8.11 7.51 7.25
N TYR A 145 8.06 6.20 7.33
CA TYR A 145 6.87 5.49 7.73
C TYR A 145 7.17 4.63 8.95
N ALA A 146 6.47 4.95 10.04
CA ALA A 146 6.51 4.27 11.34
C ALA A 146 7.92 4.18 11.96
N SER A 147 8.31 5.22 12.61
CA SER A 147 9.20 5.09 13.77
C SER A 147 8.42 4.55 14.97
#